data_7a0d54c0c98a6f30bb94b8506ecbabad
#
_entry.id   7a0d54c0c98a6f30bb94b8506ecbabad
#
_cell.length_a   1.000
_cell.length_b   1.000
_cell.length_c   1.000
_cell.angle_alpha   90.00
_cell.angle_beta   90.00
_cell.angle_gamma   90.00
#
_symmetry.space_group_name_H-M   'P 1'
#
loop_
_entity.id
_entity.type
_entity.pdbx_description
1 polymer ?
#
loop_
_entity_poly.entity_id
_entity_poly.type
_entity_poly.pdbx_seq_one_letter_code
_entity_poly.pdbx_strand_id
1 'polypeptide(L)'
;MANGEAFDDAARLARQTPSLDVGCHLVLIGGWAVAPPHARLPESAPALVRALAGRRIAVYEELAAQVRKILAAGIHPTHLDTHKHTHLAPPVLEAVARVAAEFDIRWVRKPFDIPLTAAGGGATALKRATSGSLRLLRGRFERVLARHGCRTTDHFAGFQMTGRFRTRELVRLIGALPDGITELMCHPGYLGGDLRRAHTRLKESREHELEALLAAETRAALTAAGVELVNYRMLA
;
A
#
# COMPACT_ATOMS: atom_id res chain seq x y z
N MET A 1 -4.19 4.23 -8.11
CA MET A 1 -5.32 5.02 -7.56
C MET A 1 -6.26 5.38 -8.70
N ALA A 2 -7.46 4.81 -8.74
CA ALA A 2 -8.43 5.01 -9.84
C ALA A 2 -9.04 6.42 -9.88
N ASN A 3 -9.03 7.12 -8.76
CA ASN A 3 -9.55 8.49 -8.63
C ASN A 3 -8.47 9.59 -8.71
N GLY A 4 -7.23 9.24 -9.05
CA GLY A 4 -6.15 10.21 -9.24
C GLY A 4 -6.19 10.88 -10.62
N GLU A 5 -5.77 12.13 -10.70
CA GLU A 5 -5.70 12.90 -11.96
C GLU A 5 -4.78 12.24 -13.00
N ALA A 6 -3.71 11.57 -12.56
CA ALA A 6 -2.77 10.87 -13.42
C ALA A 6 -3.20 9.42 -13.77
N PHE A 7 -4.48 9.04 -13.54
CA PHE A 7 -4.92 7.67 -13.75
C PHE A 7 -4.71 7.19 -15.19
N ASP A 8 -5.10 7.98 -16.18
CA ASP A 8 -5.04 7.59 -17.60
C ASP A 8 -3.59 7.43 -18.07
N ASP A 9 -2.70 8.32 -17.62
CA ASP A 9 -1.26 8.21 -17.92
C ASP A 9 -0.63 6.99 -17.24
N ALA A 10 -0.95 6.74 -15.96
CA ALA A 10 -0.49 5.55 -15.25
C ALA A 10 -0.99 4.25 -15.92
N ALA A 11 -2.25 4.23 -16.39
CA ALA A 11 -2.81 3.10 -17.11
C ALA A 11 -2.12 2.88 -18.47
N ARG A 12 -1.80 3.96 -19.19
CA ARG A 12 -1.01 3.90 -20.43
C ARG A 12 0.38 3.30 -20.19
N LEU A 13 1.10 3.81 -19.17
CA LEU A 13 2.43 3.35 -18.82
C LEU A 13 2.43 1.87 -18.36
N ALA A 14 1.45 1.47 -17.58
CA ALA A 14 1.30 0.09 -17.15
C ALA A 14 1.16 -0.87 -18.33
N ARG A 15 0.34 -0.52 -19.34
CA ARG A 15 0.21 -1.32 -20.56
C ARG A 15 1.49 -1.37 -21.41
N GLN A 16 2.28 -0.30 -21.38
CA GLN A 16 3.57 -0.22 -22.08
C GLN A 16 4.70 -0.94 -21.36
N THR A 17 4.49 -1.34 -20.09
CA THR A 17 5.50 -1.98 -19.26
C THR A 17 4.96 -3.31 -18.69
N PRO A 18 4.81 -4.35 -19.53
CA PRO A 18 4.19 -5.62 -19.12
C PRO A 18 4.97 -6.38 -18.04
N SER A 19 6.26 -6.06 -17.84
CA SER A 19 7.07 -6.59 -16.75
C SER A 19 6.68 -6.00 -15.38
N LEU A 20 6.01 -4.84 -15.35
CA LEU A 20 5.52 -4.23 -14.13
C LEU A 20 4.28 -4.97 -13.63
N ASP A 21 4.31 -5.40 -12.38
CA ASP A 21 3.13 -5.92 -11.70
C ASP A 21 2.32 -4.77 -11.08
N VAL A 22 1.02 -4.76 -11.29
CA VAL A 22 0.17 -3.64 -10.90
C VAL A 22 -0.91 -4.09 -9.93
N GLY A 23 -1.03 -3.40 -8.80
CA GLY A 23 -2.11 -3.56 -7.84
C GLY A 23 -3.09 -2.39 -7.84
N CYS A 24 -4.20 -2.56 -7.13
CA CYS A 24 -5.16 -1.50 -6.84
C CYS A 24 -4.84 -0.83 -5.51
N HIS A 25 -4.45 0.44 -5.54
CA HIS A 25 -4.37 1.29 -4.36
C HIS A 25 -5.71 1.99 -4.15
N LEU A 26 -6.56 1.40 -3.31
CA LEU A 26 -7.94 1.82 -3.08
C LEU A 26 -8.01 3.05 -2.17
N VAL A 27 -8.89 3.98 -2.47
CA VAL A 27 -8.94 5.30 -1.84
C VAL A 27 -10.30 5.56 -1.20
N LEU A 28 -10.28 5.94 0.08
CA LEU A 28 -11.45 6.45 0.82
C LEU A 28 -11.16 7.80 1.50
N ILE A 29 -9.95 8.33 1.30
CA ILE A 29 -9.52 9.62 1.87
C ILE A 29 -8.90 10.45 0.77
N GLY A 30 -9.47 11.63 0.55
CA GLY A 30 -9.02 12.60 -0.45
C GLY A 30 -9.56 12.36 -1.85
N GLY A 31 -9.77 13.44 -2.58
CA GLY A 31 -10.30 13.43 -3.93
C GLY A 31 -11.81 13.15 -4.02
N TRP A 32 -12.21 12.63 -5.17
CA TRP A 32 -13.60 12.36 -5.52
C TRP A 32 -13.85 10.86 -5.63
N ALA A 33 -15.04 10.41 -5.25
CA ALA A 33 -15.50 9.05 -5.43
C ALA A 33 -15.60 8.68 -6.91
N VAL A 34 -15.24 7.43 -7.22
CA VAL A 34 -15.46 6.86 -8.58
C VAL A 34 -16.90 6.39 -8.73
N ALA A 35 -17.52 5.92 -7.65
CA ALA A 35 -18.93 5.55 -7.66
C ALA A 35 -19.84 6.78 -7.73
N PRO A 36 -20.99 6.70 -8.46
CA PRO A 36 -22.01 7.73 -8.41
C PRO A 36 -22.50 7.97 -6.96
N PRO A 37 -22.85 9.20 -6.61
CA PRO A 37 -22.94 10.43 -7.42
C PRO A 37 -21.60 11.18 -7.53
N HIS A 38 -20.45 10.52 -7.45
CA HIS A 38 -19.11 11.12 -7.54
C HIS A 38 -18.87 12.17 -6.44
N ALA A 39 -19.31 11.88 -5.24
CA ALA A 39 -19.19 12.77 -4.09
C ALA A 39 -17.73 12.95 -3.65
N ARG A 40 -17.46 14.03 -2.94
CA ARG A 40 -16.14 14.25 -2.34
C ARG A 40 -15.88 13.26 -1.21
N LEU A 41 -14.75 12.58 -1.26
CA LEU A 41 -14.31 11.66 -0.20
C LEU A 41 -13.84 12.45 1.04
N PRO A 42 -13.87 11.84 2.25
CA PRO A 42 -13.33 12.44 3.45
C PRO A 42 -11.88 12.88 3.30
N GLU A 43 -11.51 14.03 3.84
CA GLU A 43 -10.15 14.58 3.68
C GLU A 43 -9.14 14.04 4.70
N SER A 44 -9.62 13.37 5.75
CA SER A 44 -8.77 12.87 6.84
C SER A 44 -9.29 11.57 7.45
N ALA A 45 -8.43 10.86 8.18
CA ALA A 45 -8.83 9.65 8.89
C ALA A 45 -9.97 9.89 9.92
N PRO A 46 -9.94 10.96 10.76
CA PRO A 46 -11.08 11.27 11.62
C PRO A 46 -12.38 11.57 10.86
N ALA A 47 -12.30 12.23 9.69
CA ALA A 47 -13.46 12.47 8.85
C ALA A 47 -14.01 11.15 8.27
N LEU A 48 -13.13 10.23 7.84
CA LEU A 48 -13.54 8.89 7.41
C LEU A 48 -14.24 8.13 8.53
N VAL A 49 -13.69 8.12 9.74
CA VAL A 49 -14.30 7.44 10.89
C VAL A 49 -15.72 7.98 11.15
N ARG A 50 -15.92 9.30 11.13
CA ARG A 50 -17.25 9.90 11.28
C ARG A 50 -18.20 9.51 10.13
N ALA A 51 -17.69 9.45 8.91
CA ALA A 51 -18.50 9.06 7.76
C ALA A 51 -18.89 7.59 7.80
N LEU A 52 -18.01 6.71 8.25
CA LEU A 52 -18.31 5.28 8.49
C LEU A 52 -19.34 5.10 9.59
N ALA A 53 -19.18 5.77 10.74
CA ALA A 53 -20.12 5.71 11.85
C ALA A 53 -21.53 6.22 11.45
N GLY A 54 -21.58 7.28 10.65
CA GLY A 54 -22.82 7.84 10.11
C GLY A 54 -23.36 7.15 8.85
N ARG A 55 -22.74 6.06 8.39
CA ARG A 55 -23.10 5.34 7.15
C ARG A 55 -23.23 6.25 5.91
N ARG A 56 -22.37 7.27 5.84
CA ARG A 56 -22.38 8.29 4.76
C ARG A 56 -21.58 7.90 3.53
N ILE A 57 -20.90 6.76 3.56
CA ILE A 57 -20.12 6.22 2.45
C ILE A 57 -20.57 4.78 2.23
N ALA A 58 -20.96 4.48 1.02
CA ALA A 58 -21.16 3.14 0.52
C ALA A 58 -19.78 2.53 0.18
N VAL A 59 -19.08 2.04 1.21
CA VAL A 59 -17.65 1.64 1.13
C VAL A 59 -17.43 0.60 0.05
N TYR A 60 -18.23 -0.47 0.05
CA TYR A 60 -18.08 -1.55 -0.92
C TYR A 60 -18.30 -1.05 -2.35
N GLU A 61 -19.35 -0.28 -2.61
CA GLU A 61 -19.70 0.26 -3.92
C GLU A 61 -18.58 1.15 -4.46
N GLU A 62 -17.99 1.99 -3.60
CA GLU A 62 -16.87 2.84 -3.98
C GLU A 62 -15.63 2.01 -4.33
N LEU A 63 -15.24 1.06 -3.48
CA LEU A 63 -14.07 0.24 -3.72
C LEU A 63 -14.24 -0.64 -4.97
N ALA A 64 -15.42 -1.23 -5.18
CA ALA A 64 -15.74 -2.00 -6.37
C ALA A 64 -15.72 -1.13 -7.65
N ALA A 65 -16.22 0.10 -7.58
CA ALA A 65 -16.16 1.04 -8.72
C ALA A 65 -14.71 1.37 -9.09
N GLN A 66 -13.83 1.56 -8.10
CA GLN A 66 -12.40 1.79 -8.35
C GLN A 66 -11.75 0.60 -9.06
N VAL A 67 -12.03 -0.63 -8.62
CA VAL A 67 -11.51 -1.84 -9.28
C VAL A 67 -12.05 -1.97 -10.70
N ARG A 68 -13.37 -1.80 -10.90
CA ARG A 68 -13.98 -1.84 -12.25
C ARG A 68 -13.35 -0.83 -13.20
N LYS A 69 -13.07 0.39 -12.72
CA LYS A 69 -12.39 1.42 -13.53
C LYS A 69 -11.00 0.99 -13.97
N ILE A 70 -10.24 0.33 -13.08
CA ILE A 70 -8.90 -0.19 -13.39
C ILE A 70 -8.98 -1.32 -14.41
N LEU A 71 -9.91 -2.26 -14.23
CA LEU A 71 -10.16 -3.35 -15.18
C LEU A 71 -10.60 -2.83 -16.56
N ALA A 72 -11.50 -1.84 -16.59
CA ALA A 72 -11.93 -1.20 -17.83
C ALA A 72 -10.79 -0.49 -18.58
N ALA A 73 -9.73 -0.08 -17.88
CA ALA A 73 -8.50 0.44 -18.49
C ALA A 73 -7.56 -0.65 -19.03
N GLY A 74 -7.96 -1.93 -18.99
CA GLY A 74 -7.17 -3.07 -19.48
C GLY A 74 -6.05 -3.49 -18.53
N ILE A 75 -6.14 -3.15 -17.25
CA ILE A 75 -5.19 -3.57 -16.22
C ILE A 75 -5.83 -4.67 -15.38
N HIS A 76 -5.14 -5.79 -15.22
CA HIS A 76 -5.53 -6.91 -14.35
C HIS A 76 -4.70 -6.85 -13.06
N PRO A 77 -5.23 -6.26 -11.99
CA PRO A 77 -4.47 -6.08 -10.76
C PRO A 77 -4.27 -7.41 -10.04
N THR A 78 -3.07 -7.61 -9.49
CA THR A 78 -2.70 -8.85 -8.78
C THR A 78 -2.95 -8.75 -7.28
N HIS A 79 -3.02 -7.54 -6.74
CA HIS A 79 -3.17 -7.30 -5.30
C HIS A 79 -3.95 -6.02 -5.00
N LEU A 80 -4.47 -5.96 -3.77
CA LEU A 80 -5.17 -4.80 -3.24
C LEU A 80 -4.44 -4.24 -2.02
N ASP A 81 -4.39 -2.93 -1.95
CA ASP A 81 -4.07 -2.20 -0.73
C ASP A 81 -4.92 -0.93 -0.63
N THR A 82 -4.81 -0.19 0.48
CA THR A 82 -5.61 1.03 0.61
C THR A 82 -4.75 2.23 1.01
N HIS A 83 -5.11 3.37 0.48
CA HIS A 83 -4.50 4.65 0.85
C HIS A 83 -4.61 4.89 2.36
N LYS A 84 -3.48 5.24 2.99
CA LYS A 84 -3.35 5.42 4.45
C LYS A 84 -3.80 4.21 5.27
N HIS A 85 -3.71 3.00 4.71
CA HIS A 85 -4.10 1.75 5.37
C HIS A 85 -5.51 1.77 5.95
N THR A 86 -6.46 2.41 5.26
CA THR A 86 -7.85 2.55 5.72
C THR A 86 -8.54 1.21 5.96
N HIS A 87 -8.06 0.12 5.35
CA HIS A 87 -8.55 -1.25 5.60
C HIS A 87 -8.17 -1.81 7.00
N LEU A 88 -7.48 -1.06 7.84
CA LEU A 88 -7.40 -1.36 9.27
C LEU A 88 -8.72 -1.08 10.00
N ALA A 89 -9.59 -0.25 9.44
CA ALA A 89 -10.94 -0.04 9.97
C ALA A 89 -11.85 -1.23 9.59
N PRO A 90 -12.55 -1.86 10.57
CA PRO A 90 -13.30 -3.09 10.33
C PRO A 90 -14.31 -3.06 9.18
N PRO A 91 -15.12 -1.99 8.98
CA PRO A 91 -16.05 -1.94 7.85
C PRO A 91 -15.33 -1.86 6.49
N VAL A 92 -14.16 -1.21 6.45
CA VAL A 92 -13.35 -1.11 5.23
C VAL A 92 -12.66 -2.43 4.93
N LEU A 93 -12.17 -3.14 5.95
CA LEU A 93 -11.56 -4.46 5.78
C LEU A 93 -12.54 -5.46 5.18
N GLU A 94 -13.77 -5.51 5.69
CA GLU A 94 -14.81 -6.39 5.16
C GLU A 94 -15.14 -6.06 3.71
N ALA A 95 -15.23 -4.78 3.37
CA ALA A 95 -15.47 -4.34 2.00
C ALA A 95 -14.31 -4.70 1.06
N VAL A 96 -13.06 -4.51 1.50
CA VAL A 96 -11.86 -4.89 0.72
C VAL A 96 -11.84 -6.40 0.49
N ALA A 97 -12.10 -7.20 1.51
CA ALA A 97 -12.11 -8.66 1.40
C ALA A 97 -13.21 -9.16 0.42
N ARG A 98 -14.41 -8.56 0.47
CA ARG A 98 -15.50 -8.85 -0.48
C ARG A 98 -15.12 -8.47 -1.91
N VAL A 99 -14.54 -7.28 -2.12
CA VAL A 99 -14.06 -6.81 -3.43
C VAL A 99 -12.96 -7.74 -3.94
N ALA A 100 -12.01 -8.13 -3.10
CA ALA A 100 -10.96 -9.07 -3.46
C ALA A 100 -11.53 -10.41 -3.97
N ALA A 101 -12.52 -10.95 -3.26
CA ALA A 101 -13.19 -12.20 -3.64
C ALA A 101 -14.01 -12.06 -4.93
N GLU A 102 -14.79 -10.96 -5.08
CA GLU A 102 -15.63 -10.72 -6.28
C GLU A 102 -14.82 -10.60 -7.56
N PHE A 103 -13.68 -9.89 -7.50
CA PHE A 103 -12.83 -9.65 -8.67
C PHE A 103 -11.66 -10.63 -8.82
N ASP A 104 -11.62 -11.69 -8.00
CA ASP A 104 -10.57 -12.73 -7.95
C ASP A 104 -9.15 -12.15 -7.76
N ILE A 105 -9.03 -11.08 -6.98
CA ILE A 105 -7.77 -10.45 -6.62
C ILE A 105 -7.37 -10.92 -5.23
N ARG A 106 -6.72 -12.08 -5.14
CA ARG A 106 -6.53 -12.81 -3.88
C ARG A 106 -5.55 -12.17 -2.90
N TRP A 107 -4.60 -11.39 -3.35
CA TRP A 107 -3.59 -10.81 -2.48
C TRP A 107 -4.03 -9.46 -1.90
N VAL A 108 -3.99 -9.35 -0.59
CA VAL A 108 -4.32 -8.12 0.14
C VAL A 108 -3.16 -7.77 1.08
N ARG A 109 -2.67 -6.53 1.01
CA ARG A 109 -1.60 -6.03 1.91
C ARG A 109 -1.98 -6.19 3.37
N LYS A 110 -1.06 -6.75 4.16
CA LYS A 110 -1.15 -6.87 5.61
C LYS A 110 -0.23 -5.82 6.28
N PRO A 111 -0.71 -4.63 6.65
CA PRO A 111 0.13 -3.48 7.00
C PRO A 111 0.64 -3.51 8.45
N PHE A 112 1.16 -4.65 8.89
CA PHE A 112 1.74 -4.82 10.22
C PHE A 112 3.24 -5.02 10.11
N ASP A 113 4.01 -3.93 10.34
CA ASP A 113 5.47 -3.95 10.25
C ASP A 113 6.12 -5.07 11.08
N ILE A 114 7.16 -5.66 10.53
CA ILE A 114 8.12 -6.47 11.31
C ILE A 114 8.72 -5.61 12.45
N PRO A 115 9.17 -6.22 13.56
CA PRO A 115 9.86 -5.50 14.60
C PRO A 115 11.20 -4.93 14.09
N LEU A 116 11.28 -3.61 13.94
CA LEU A 116 12.50 -2.93 13.46
C LEU A 116 13.49 -2.61 14.60
N THR A 117 13.53 -3.39 15.67
CA THR A 117 14.45 -3.20 16.80
C THR A 117 15.92 -3.31 16.40
N ALA A 118 16.24 -4.16 15.42
CA ALA A 118 17.60 -4.37 14.93
C ALA A 118 18.02 -3.38 13.83
N ALA A 119 17.09 -2.82 13.08
CA ALA A 119 17.40 -1.91 11.98
C ALA A 119 17.81 -0.50 12.43
N GLY A 120 17.90 -0.25 13.74
CA GLY A 120 18.58 0.91 14.36
C GLY A 120 18.22 2.29 13.83
N GLY A 121 17.16 2.44 13.06
CA GLY A 121 17.02 3.61 12.23
C GLY A 121 15.66 4.30 12.34
N GLY A 122 15.67 5.50 12.88
CA GLY A 122 14.80 6.58 12.42
C GLY A 122 13.30 6.51 12.74
N ALA A 123 12.72 5.42 13.18
CA ALA A 123 11.32 5.41 13.59
C ALA A 123 11.15 6.18 14.91
N THR A 124 10.25 7.17 14.91
CA THR A 124 9.93 7.89 16.17
C THR A 124 9.28 6.93 17.17
N ALA A 125 9.45 7.22 18.48
CA ALA A 125 8.79 6.44 19.54
C ALA A 125 7.27 6.33 19.30
N LEU A 126 6.65 7.40 18.81
CA LEU A 126 5.24 7.43 18.45
C LEU A 126 4.90 6.43 17.32
N LYS A 127 5.69 6.37 16.26
CA LYS A 127 5.46 5.41 15.16
C LYS A 127 5.64 3.97 15.63
N ARG A 128 6.61 3.70 16.52
CA ARG A 128 6.80 2.37 17.12
C ARG A 128 5.61 1.97 18.00
N ALA A 129 5.14 2.89 18.84
CA ALA A 129 3.97 2.65 19.69
C ALA A 129 2.71 2.39 18.85
N THR A 130 2.48 3.20 17.80
CA THR A 130 1.35 3.01 16.87
C THR A 130 1.43 1.66 16.17
N SER A 131 2.59 1.28 15.65
CA SER A 131 2.78 -0.02 15.01
C SER A 131 2.54 -1.18 16.00
N GLY A 132 3.01 -1.05 17.24
CA GLY A 132 2.74 -2.01 18.31
C GLY A 132 1.25 -2.18 18.61
N SER A 133 0.52 -1.07 18.74
CA SER A 133 -0.93 -1.09 18.99
C SER A 133 -1.72 -1.71 17.84
N LEU A 134 -1.32 -1.44 16.59
CA LEU A 134 -1.97 -2.00 15.41
C LEU A 134 -1.85 -3.54 15.36
N ARG A 135 -0.78 -4.12 15.92
CA ARG A 135 -0.61 -5.58 15.98
C ARG A 135 -1.73 -6.30 16.74
N LEU A 136 -2.41 -5.63 17.66
CA LEU A 136 -3.58 -6.19 18.34
C LEU A 136 -4.74 -6.48 17.39
N LEU A 137 -4.81 -5.78 16.26
CA LEU A 137 -5.82 -5.98 15.24
C LEU A 137 -5.51 -7.13 14.28
N ARG A 138 -4.27 -7.63 14.29
CA ARG A 138 -3.75 -8.60 13.32
C ARG A 138 -4.61 -9.87 13.24
N GLY A 139 -4.92 -10.50 14.37
CA GLY A 139 -5.69 -11.74 14.37
C GLY A 139 -7.11 -11.58 13.83
N ARG A 140 -7.76 -10.42 14.05
CA ARG A 140 -9.04 -10.11 13.43
C ARG A 140 -8.89 -9.88 11.92
N PHE A 141 -7.88 -9.13 11.53
CA PHE A 141 -7.55 -8.82 10.14
C PHE A 141 -7.37 -10.10 9.32
N GLU A 142 -6.50 -10.99 9.79
CA GLU A 142 -6.21 -12.26 9.12
C GLU A 142 -7.44 -13.16 9.02
N ARG A 143 -8.26 -13.24 10.08
CA ARG A 143 -9.53 -14.02 10.07
C ARG A 143 -10.54 -13.49 9.05
N VAL A 144 -10.65 -12.16 8.90
CA VAL A 144 -11.57 -11.58 7.90
C VAL A 144 -11.10 -11.94 6.50
N LEU A 145 -9.83 -11.75 6.19
CA LEU A 145 -9.27 -12.07 4.88
C LEU A 145 -9.41 -13.57 4.54
N ALA A 146 -9.09 -14.45 5.51
CA ALA A 146 -9.19 -15.90 5.32
C ALA A 146 -10.62 -16.35 5.00
N ARG A 147 -11.64 -15.77 5.65
CA ARG A 147 -13.06 -16.07 5.35
C ARG A 147 -13.46 -15.76 3.91
N HIS A 148 -12.79 -14.83 3.27
CA HIS A 148 -13.04 -14.45 1.87
C HIS A 148 -12.02 -15.08 0.90
N GLY A 149 -11.19 -16.03 1.35
CA GLY A 149 -10.19 -16.69 0.53
C GLY A 149 -9.04 -15.78 0.10
N CYS A 150 -8.84 -14.66 0.79
CA CYS A 150 -7.74 -13.74 0.53
C CYS A 150 -6.44 -14.23 1.16
N ARG A 151 -5.33 -13.91 0.50
CA ARG A 151 -3.95 -14.20 0.93
C ARG A 151 -3.24 -12.92 1.37
N THR A 152 -2.23 -13.06 2.18
CA THR A 152 -1.30 -11.99 2.57
C THR A 152 0.11 -12.50 2.52
N THR A 153 1.10 -11.60 2.37
CA THR A 153 2.50 -11.95 2.59
C THR A 153 2.74 -12.31 4.05
N ASP A 154 3.78 -13.07 4.35
CA ASP A 154 4.14 -13.47 5.72
C ASP A 154 4.46 -12.22 6.56
N HIS A 155 5.20 -11.30 5.96
CA HIS A 155 5.72 -10.10 6.60
C HIS A 155 5.43 -8.84 5.78
N PHE A 156 5.50 -7.70 6.46
CA PHE A 156 5.39 -6.39 5.87
C PHE A 156 6.43 -5.46 6.51
N ALA A 157 7.02 -4.58 5.72
CA ALA A 157 7.93 -3.54 6.17
C ALA A 157 7.68 -2.23 5.41
N GLY A 158 7.87 -1.09 6.09
CA GLY A 158 7.83 0.22 5.44
C GLY A 158 6.96 1.27 6.11
N PHE A 159 5.95 0.92 6.91
CA PHE A 159 5.11 1.89 7.59
C PHE A 159 5.91 2.78 8.55
N GLN A 160 6.73 2.18 9.40
CA GLN A 160 7.56 2.92 10.36
C GLN A 160 8.62 3.78 9.68
N MET A 161 9.08 3.37 8.50
CA MET A 161 10.15 4.03 7.75
C MET A 161 9.64 4.99 6.67
N THR A 162 8.33 5.11 6.48
CA THR A 162 7.72 6.00 5.47
C THR A 162 8.31 7.42 5.55
N GLY A 163 8.86 7.89 4.42
CA GLY A 163 9.50 9.18 4.27
C GLY A 163 10.92 9.28 4.87
N ARG A 164 11.55 8.16 5.20
CA ARG A 164 12.88 8.09 5.81
C ARG A 164 13.79 7.04 5.21
N PHE A 165 13.36 6.36 4.16
CA PHE A 165 14.21 5.43 3.44
C PHE A 165 15.33 6.17 2.73
N ARG A 166 16.56 5.83 3.12
CA ARG A 166 17.78 6.12 2.39
C ARG A 166 18.52 4.80 2.20
N THR A 167 19.54 4.77 1.38
CA THR A 167 20.31 3.56 1.08
C THR A 167 20.74 2.81 2.34
N ARG A 168 21.28 3.52 3.32
CA ARG A 168 21.74 2.92 4.58
C ARG A 168 20.62 2.23 5.37
N GLU A 169 19.45 2.86 5.46
CA GLU A 169 18.29 2.30 6.16
C GLU A 169 17.74 1.08 5.41
N LEU A 170 17.69 1.14 4.08
CA LEU A 170 17.23 0.04 3.25
C LEU A 170 18.17 -1.17 3.34
N VAL A 171 19.48 -0.96 3.26
CA VAL A 171 20.50 -2.02 3.43
C VAL A 171 20.36 -2.71 4.79
N ARG A 172 20.19 -1.93 5.86
CA ARG A 172 19.97 -2.50 7.21
C ARG A 172 18.68 -3.29 7.31
N LEU A 173 17.61 -2.80 6.69
CA LEU A 173 16.33 -3.50 6.65
C LEU A 173 16.48 -4.85 5.94
N ILE A 174 17.13 -4.87 4.78
CA ILE A 174 17.37 -6.09 4.00
C ILE A 174 18.12 -7.13 4.85
N GLY A 175 19.17 -6.73 5.55
CA GLY A 175 19.93 -7.64 6.42
C GLY A 175 19.16 -8.11 7.68
N ALA A 176 17.99 -7.54 7.95
CA ALA A 176 17.14 -7.90 9.10
C ALA A 176 15.82 -8.54 8.68
N LEU A 177 15.63 -8.84 7.41
CA LEU A 177 14.40 -9.51 6.93
C LEU A 177 14.32 -10.93 7.50
N PRO A 178 13.15 -11.33 8.02
CA PRO A 178 12.92 -12.71 8.41
C PRO A 178 12.72 -13.60 7.18
N ASP A 179 12.87 -14.92 7.39
CA ASP A 179 12.52 -15.91 6.38
C ASP A 179 11.05 -15.80 5.95
N GLY A 180 10.77 -16.09 4.67
CA GLY A 180 9.43 -15.98 4.09
C GLY A 180 9.28 -14.79 3.17
N ILE A 181 8.04 -14.48 2.80
CA ILE A 181 7.70 -13.43 1.84
C ILE A 181 7.45 -12.12 2.58
N THR A 182 8.30 -11.12 2.34
CA THR A 182 8.12 -9.77 2.89
C THR A 182 7.68 -8.79 1.81
N GLU A 183 6.54 -8.12 2.01
CA GLU A 183 6.18 -6.95 1.22
C GLU A 183 6.90 -5.71 1.75
N LEU A 184 7.66 -5.05 0.89
CA LEU A 184 8.29 -3.75 1.19
C LEU A 184 7.46 -2.61 0.62
N MET A 185 6.89 -1.77 1.49
CA MET A 185 6.18 -0.55 1.08
C MET A 185 7.14 0.63 0.98
N CYS A 186 7.20 1.25 -0.18
CA CYS A 186 7.96 2.47 -0.44
C CYS A 186 7.16 3.42 -1.35
N HIS A 187 7.64 4.65 -1.50
CA HIS A 187 6.99 5.69 -2.28
C HIS A 187 8.00 6.39 -3.21
N PRO A 188 8.71 5.67 -4.08
CA PRO A 188 9.71 6.28 -4.96
C PRO A 188 9.06 7.25 -5.96
N GLY A 189 9.80 8.25 -6.39
CA GLY A 189 9.33 9.18 -7.40
C GLY A 189 10.28 10.35 -7.60
N TYR A 190 10.18 11.02 -8.74
CA TYR A 190 10.94 12.21 -9.04
C TYR A 190 10.31 13.45 -8.38
N LEU A 191 11.15 14.36 -7.87
CA LEU A 191 10.71 15.62 -7.27
C LEU A 191 10.47 16.68 -8.38
N GLY A 192 9.50 16.42 -9.24
CA GLY A 192 9.08 17.34 -10.29
C GLY A 192 8.13 18.45 -9.79
N GLY A 193 7.75 19.35 -10.71
CA GLY A 193 6.84 20.47 -10.41
C GLY A 193 5.50 20.02 -9.84
N ASP A 194 4.96 18.92 -10.33
CA ASP A 194 3.67 18.38 -9.88
C ASP A 194 3.72 17.88 -8.45
N LEU A 195 4.77 17.13 -8.09
CA LEU A 195 4.97 16.67 -6.70
C LEU A 195 5.21 17.83 -5.75
N ARG A 196 5.93 18.88 -6.18
CA ARG A 196 6.14 20.09 -5.37
C ARG A 196 4.84 20.81 -5.03
N ARG A 197 3.87 20.83 -5.97
CA ARG A 197 2.54 21.44 -5.78
C ARG A 197 1.54 20.53 -5.07
N ALA A 198 1.77 19.21 -5.06
CA ALA A 198 0.86 18.25 -4.47
C ALA A 198 0.68 18.43 -2.95
N HIS A 199 -0.53 18.19 -2.47
CA HIS A 199 -0.88 18.20 -1.04
C HIS A 199 -0.43 16.89 -0.36
N THR A 200 0.87 16.68 -0.27
CA THR A 200 1.47 15.51 0.40
C THR A 200 2.67 15.93 1.26
N ARG A 201 2.90 15.18 2.35
CA ARG A 201 4.12 15.33 3.16
C ARG A 201 5.34 14.70 2.51
N LEU A 202 5.12 13.70 1.65
CA LEU A 202 6.20 12.95 1.02
C LEU A 202 6.56 13.64 -0.29
N LYS A 203 7.59 14.47 -0.27
CA LYS A 203 8.14 15.19 -1.43
C LYS A 203 9.57 14.73 -1.68
N GLU A 204 10.54 15.38 -1.06
CA GLU A 204 11.97 15.06 -1.19
C GLU A 204 12.28 13.60 -0.82
N SER A 205 11.55 13.07 0.15
CA SER A 205 11.71 11.67 0.56
C SER A 205 11.45 10.65 -0.55
N ARG A 206 10.63 10.99 -1.55
CA ARG A 206 10.37 10.09 -2.68
C ARG A 206 11.58 9.92 -3.58
N GLU A 207 12.32 10.99 -3.79
CA GLU A 207 13.56 10.96 -4.57
C GLU A 207 14.64 10.17 -3.83
N HIS A 208 14.77 10.38 -2.52
CA HIS A 208 15.66 9.56 -1.69
C HIS A 208 15.29 8.07 -1.67
N GLU A 209 14.00 7.75 -1.68
CA GLU A 209 13.53 6.36 -1.76
C GLU A 209 13.86 5.77 -3.13
N LEU A 210 13.72 6.54 -4.22
CA LEU A 210 14.11 6.11 -5.57
C LEU A 210 15.62 5.85 -5.66
N GLU A 211 16.43 6.79 -5.17
CA GLU A 211 17.89 6.65 -5.10
C GLU A 211 18.29 5.40 -4.31
N ALA A 212 17.67 5.19 -3.14
CA ALA A 212 17.96 4.02 -2.32
C ALA A 212 17.63 2.70 -3.00
N LEU A 213 16.52 2.63 -3.73
CA LEU A 213 16.14 1.43 -4.49
C LEU A 213 17.07 1.14 -5.67
N LEU A 214 17.66 2.18 -6.27
CA LEU A 214 18.57 2.06 -7.41
C LEU A 214 20.05 1.90 -7.00
N ALA A 215 20.39 2.08 -5.73
CA ALA A 215 21.75 2.04 -5.23
C ALA A 215 22.40 0.66 -5.41
N ALA A 216 23.66 0.64 -5.77
CA ALA A 216 24.47 -0.58 -5.91
C ALA A 216 24.57 -1.34 -4.57
N GLU A 217 24.66 -0.62 -3.46
CA GLU A 217 24.70 -1.14 -2.10
C GLU A 217 23.42 -1.90 -1.74
N THR A 218 22.26 -1.44 -2.20
CA THR A 218 20.99 -2.14 -2.03
C THR A 218 20.99 -3.47 -2.77
N ARG A 219 21.46 -3.49 -4.00
CA ARG A 219 21.60 -4.73 -4.78
C ARG A 219 22.57 -5.70 -4.13
N ALA A 220 23.73 -5.21 -3.68
CA ALA A 220 24.71 -6.02 -2.98
C ALA A 220 24.14 -6.62 -1.68
N ALA A 221 23.36 -5.84 -0.92
CA ALA A 221 22.71 -6.30 0.31
C ALA A 221 21.68 -7.41 0.05
N LEU A 222 20.88 -7.30 -1.01
CA LEU A 222 19.94 -8.37 -1.42
C LEU A 222 20.68 -9.67 -1.72
N THR A 223 21.76 -9.60 -2.51
CA THR A 223 22.59 -10.77 -2.82
C THR A 223 23.22 -11.37 -1.57
N ALA A 224 23.80 -10.54 -0.70
CA ALA A 224 24.45 -11.00 0.53
C ALA A 224 23.48 -11.64 1.54
N ALA A 225 22.23 -11.17 1.55
CA ALA A 225 21.17 -11.72 2.40
C ALA A 225 20.40 -12.89 1.75
N GLY A 226 20.76 -13.30 0.52
CA GLY A 226 20.02 -14.36 -0.20
C GLY A 226 18.57 -14.00 -0.51
N VAL A 227 18.26 -12.71 -0.65
CA VAL A 227 16.88 -12.24 -0.90
C VAL A 227 16.61 -12.22 -2.39
N GLU A 228 15.57 -12.93 -2.82
CA GLU A 228 15.04 -12.90 -4.17
C GLU A 228 13.95 -11.83 -4.28
N LEU A 229 14.01 -11.01 -5.34
CA LEU A 229 12.97 -10.04 -5.66
C LEU A 229 11.87 -10.72 -6.48
N VAL A 230 10.67 -10.72 -5.92
CA VAL A 230 9.47 -11.28 -6.56
C VAL A 230 8.37 -10.22 -6.63
N ASN A 231 7.36 -10.47 -7.42
CA ASN A 231 6.13 -9.69 -7.45
C ASN A 231 4.92 -10.60 -7.15
N TYR A 232 3.73 -10.02 -6.93
CA TYR A 232 2.54 -10.79 -6.55
C TYR A 232 2.10 -11.78 -7.64
N ARG A 233 2.36 -11.51 -8.92
CA ARG A 233 2.07 -12.44 -10.02
C ARG A 233 2.89 -13.73 -9.92
N MET A 234 4.10 -13.65 -9.37
CA MET A 234 4.97 -14.82 -9.16
C MET A 234 4.56 -15.65 -7.93
N LEU A 235 3.70 -15.10 -7.07
CA LEU A 235 3.20 -15.76 -5.85
C LEU A 235 1.85 -16.44 -6.06
N ALA A 236 1.31 -16.43 -7.26
CA ALA A 236 -0.02 -16.96 -7.60
C ALA A 236 -0.06 -18.49 -7.52
#